data_9764a3e5bb8bf51428b6a83b9b391eef
#
_entry.id   9764a3e5bb8bf51428b6a83b9b391eef
#
_cell.length_a   1.000
_cell.length_b   1.000
_cell.length_c   1.000
_cell.angle_alpha   90.00
_cell.angle_beta   90.00
_cell.angle_gamma   90.00
#
_symmetry.space_group_name_H-M   'P 1'
#
loop_
_entity.id
_entity.type
_entity.pdbx_description
1 polymer ?
#
loop_
_entity_poly.entity_id
_entity_poly.type
_entity_poly.pdbx_seq_one_letter_code
_entity_poly.pdbx_strand_id
1 'polypeptide(L)'
;FQEADLSVRVVRDIFSEHFERAVVDDEKQHHRLVSFFSRTAPELVDRVELHSGKKPLFEEWGVDAVIDGLMSKRVDLPSGGYLLIDYAEALTVIDVNSGSFVGRGKQARLEDTITKTNLEAADEVVKQLRLRDIGGIIVIDFIDMARARNRDAVLKTLRGALAEDRTKTFTAEISKLGLVEMTRQNVTEGVREIMSRPCPTCEGEGVIKSEETIAIELERRMRDVATRSLKRVEAFLVRINPRVSAQFTGDNARVLHQLETETGKVFFFEGSEGLPLDHFEVVEEGKADEIAERAVPFSAGDEIKVQIVEPHMYNVDDAVAKIDGYIISVSGGGRLVGSKVLVRIDEAGRTSARATVIGEPEQVPAGTPAQTFEGDGEEAVDSKPRRRGRRGGRRRSAAKAAATESAE
;
A
#
# COMPACT_ATOMS: atom_id res chain seq x y z
N PHE A 1 19.84 -18.70 40.34
CA PHE A 1 19.47 -17.32 40.03
C PHE A 1 18.09 -17.39 39.36
N GLN A 2 17.02 -16.97 40.05
CA GLN A 2 15.75 -16.72 39.37
C GLN A 2 15.88 -15.34 38.68
N GLU A 3 15.67 -15.30 37.37
CA GLU A 3 15.56 -14.05 36.65
C GLU A 3 14.45 -13.19 37.25
N ALA A 4 14.74 -11.89 37.43
CA ALA A 4 13.73 -10.97 37.90
C ALA A 4 12.60 -10.87 36.84
N ASP A 5 11.37 -10.76 37.32
CA ASP A 5 10.19 -10.55 36.49
C ASP A 5 10.39 -9.36 35.53
N LEU A 6 9.84 -9.43 34.33
CA LEU A 6 10.00 -8.41 33.29
C LEU A 6 9.66 -7.01 33.81
N SER A 7 8.54 -6.87 34.52
CA SER A 7 8.09 -5.57 35.06
C SER A 7 9.11 -4.98 36.03
N VAL A 8 9.70 -5.81 36.89
CA VAL A 8 10.74 -5.38 37.84
C VAL A 8 12.03 -5.01 37.10
N ARG A 9 12.43 -5.73 36.03
CA ARG A 9 13.58 -5.37 35.22
C ARG A 9 13.40 -4.03 34.54
N VAL A 10 12.23 -3.81 33.92
CA VAL A 10 11.90 -2.55 33.22
C VAL A 10 11.98 -1.36 34.19
N VAL A 11 11.35 -1.44 35.36
CA VAL A 11 11.40 -0.31 36.31
C VAL A 11 12.77 -0.12 36.91
N ARG A 12 13.52 -1.19 37.19
CA ARG A 12 14.90 -1.11 37.71
C ARG A 12 15.81 -0.37 36.75
N ASP A 13 15.68 -0.64 35.43
CA ASP A 13 16.61 -0.17 34.43
C ASP A 13 16.17 1.17 33.81
N ILE A 14 14.87 1.49 33.83
CA ILE A 14 14.33 2.67 33.15
C ILE A 14 13.75 3.70 34.12
N PHE A 15 12.98 3.27 35.16
CA PHE A 15 12.23 4.18 36.01
C PHE A 15 13.15 4.96 36.96
N SER A 16 12.98 6.28 37.00
CA SER A 16 13.80 7.20 37.80
C SER A 16 12.97 8.40 38.25
N GLU A 17 13.59 9.33 38.99
CA GLU A 17 12.97 10.58 39.44
C GLU A 17 12.36 11.43 38.30
N HIS A 18 12.81 11.24 37.07
CA HIS A 18 12.31 11.96 35.89
C HIS A 18 10.91 11.47 35.43
N PHE A 19 10.46 10.34 35.93
CA PHE A 19 9.12 9.83 35.60
C PHE A 19 8.10 10.26 36.65
N GLU A 20 6.95 10.74 36.18
CA GLU A 20 5.87 11.16 37.09
C GLU A 20 5.21 9.97 37.75
N ARG A 21 4.93 8.89 36.99
CA ARG A 21 4.26 7.70 37.48
C ARG A 21 4.56 6.46 36.66
N ALA A 22 4.38 5.30 37.25
CA ALA A 22 4.31 3.99 36.62
C ALA A 22 2.93 3.39 36.85
N VAL A 23 2.18 3.17 35.79
CA VAL A 23 0.80 2.64 35.87
C VAL A 23 0.80 1.18 35.44
N VAL A 24 0.14 0.31 36.21
CA VAL A 24 0.10 -1.14 35.99
C VAL A 24 -1.35 -1.60 36.11
N ASP A 25 -1.77 -2.53 35.26
CA ASP A 25 -3.14 -3.08 35.21
C ASP A 25 -3.28 -4.48 35.85
N ASP A 26 -2.17 -5.03 36.35
CA ASP A 26 -2.16 -6.31 37.08
C ASP A 26 -1.84 -6.11 38.57
N GLU A 27 -2.73 -6.56 39.47
CA GLU A 27 -2.58 -6.38 40.92
C GLU A 27 -1.31 -7.06 41.46
N LYS A 28 -0.92 -8.20 40.92
CA LYS A 28 0.26 -8.93 41.38
C LYS A 28 1.54 -8.20 41.00
N GLN A 29 1.58 -7.65 39.78
CA GLN A 29 2.70 -6.84 39.33
C GLN A 29 2.78 -5.54 40.11
N HIS A 30 1.68 -4.86 40.33
CA HIS A 30 1.63 -3.68 41.18
C HIS A 30 2.24 -3.94 42.56
N HIS A 31 1.79 -5.01 43.23
CA HIS A 31 2.31 -5.36 44.55
C HIS A 31 3.82 -5.67 44.51
N ARG A 32 4.30 -6.35 43.45
CA ARG A 32 5.74 -6.63 43.27
C ARG A 32 6.56 -5.36 43.11
N LEU A 33 6.09 -4.40 42.28
CA LEU A 33 6.76 -3.13 42.06
C LEU A 33 6.81 -2.28 43.33
N VAL A 34 5.69 -2.18 44.07
CA VAL A 34 5.64 -1.48 45.35
C VAL A 34 6.61 -2.13 46.35
N SER A 35 6.64 -3.46 46.43
CA SER A 35 7.58 -4.19 47.30
C SER A 35 9.03 -3.99 46.89
N PHE A 36 9.32 -3.91 45.59
CA PHE A 36 10.64 -3.63 45.05
C PHE A 36 11.10 -2.21 45.42
N PHE A 37 10.30 -1.20 45.12
CA PHE A 37 10.62 0.19 45.44
C PHE A 37 10.71 0.48 46.93
N SER A 38 9.84 -0.11 47.76
CA SER A 38 9.94 0.03 49.23
C SER A 38 11.31 -0.35 49.78
N ARG A 39 12.05 -1.23 49.08
CA ARG A 39 13.40 -1.66 49.48
C ARG A 39 14.54 -0.91 48.80
N THR A 40 14.32 -0.41 47.59
CA THR A 40 15.40 0.15 46.74
C THR A 40 15.33 1.65 46.59
N ALA A 41 14.13 2.22 46.55
CA ALA A 41 13.86 3.64 46.31
C ALA A 41 12.51 4.04 46.90
N PRO A 42 12.38 4.13 48.25
CA PRO A 42 11.10 4.38 48.93
C PRO A 42 10.36 5.62 48.45
N GLU A 43 11.09 6.63 47.98
CA GLU A 43 10.57 7.89 47.47
C GLU A 43 9.79 7.73 46.13
N LEU A 44 9.94 6.59 45.44
CA LEU A 44 9.25 6.32 44.18
C LEU A 44 7.99 5.46 44.37
N VAL A 45 7.72 4.96 45.56
CA VAL A 45 6.56 4.08 45.85
C VAL A 45 5.25 4.75 45.48
N ASP A 46 5.07 6.00 45.88
CA ASP A 46 3.82 6.75 45.65
C ASP A 46 3.55 7.07 44.16
N ARG A 47 4.54 6.81 43.29
CA ARG A 47 4.41 6.97 41.84
C ARG A 47 3.95 5.71 41.13
N VAL A 48 3.82 4.59 41.85
CA VAL A 48 3.35 3.32 41.29
C VAL A 48 1.83 3.24 41.50
N GLU A 49 1.08 3.28 40.44
CA GLU A 49 -0.38 3.31 40.45
C GLU A 49 -0.97 2.01 39.88
N LEU A 50 -2.03 1.50 40.49
CA LEU A 50 -2.82 0.42 39.92
C LEU A 50 -3.93 1.01 39.06
N HIS A 51 -3.96 0.62 37.77
CA HIS A 51 -5.05 0.98 36.87
C HIS A 51 -6.33 0.23 37.25
N SER A 52 -7.38 0.98 37.52
CA SER A 52 -8.71 0.45 37.85
C SER A 52 -9.80 0.87 36.86
N GLY A 53 -9.41 1.40 35.71
CA GLY A 53 -10.30 1.85 34.63
C GLY A 53 -11.06 0.68 33.98
N LYS A 54 -12.17 1.00 33.30
CA LYS A 54 -12.94 0.00 32.53
C LYS A 54 -12.31 -0.33 31.18
N LYS A 55 -11.50 0.57 30.64
CA LYS A 55 -10.79 0.39 29.39
C LYS A 55 -9.42 -0.24 29.63
N PRO A 56 -8.91 -1.06 28.71
CA PRO A 56 -7.52 -1.50 28.77
C PRO A 56 -6.55 -0.34 28.91
N LEU A 57 -5.51 -0.49 29.70
CA LEU A 57 -4.54 0.56 30.02
C LEU A 57 -3.92 1.19 28.75
N PHE A 58 -3.50 0.36 27.81
CA PHE A 58 -2.86 0.82 26.58
C PHE A 58 -3.83 1.54 25.63
N GLU A 59 -5.11 1.09 25.59
CA GLU A 59 -6.15 1.78 24.84
C GLU A 59 -6.46 3.17 25.44
N GLU A 60 -6.57 3.27 26.78
CA GLU A 60 -6.85 4.51 27.46
C GLU A 60 -5.76 5.59 27.20
N TRP A 61 -4.52 5.14 27.15
CA TRP A 61 -3.36 6.02 26.94
C TRP A 61 -2.97 6.15 25.46
N GLY A 62 -3.70 5.50 24.55
CA GLY A 62 -3.42 5.54 23.10
C GLY A 62 -2.14 4.84 22.68
N VAL A 63 -1.60 3.95 23.54
CA VAL A 63 -0.36 3.20 23.26
C VAL A 63 -0.56 2.23 22.11
N ASP A 64 -1.71 1.53 22.06
CA ASP A 64 -2.02 0.59 20.98
C ASP A 64 -2.00 1.25 19.62
N ALA A 65 -2.59 2.45 19.48
CA ALA A 65 -2.58 3.21 18.23
C ALA A 65 -1.15 3.63 17.82
N VAL A 66 -0.29 3.93 18.78
CA VAL A 66 1.13 4.22 18.49
C VAL A 66 1.85 2.97 18.01
N ILE A 67 1.65 1.82 18.67
CA ILE A 67 2.26 0.54 18.29
C ILE A 67 1.85 0.15 16.87
N ASP A 68 0.56 0.21 16.54
CA ASP A 68 0.05 -0.06 15.19
C ASP A 68 0.68 0.87 14.16
N GLY A 69 0.82 2.15 14.49
CA GLY A 69 1.47 3.16 13.64
C GLY A 69 2.95 2.87 13.35
N LEU A 70 3.65 2.12 14.23
CA LEU A 70 5.07 1.78 14.02
C LEU A 70 5.30 0.83 12.84
N MET A 71 4.27 0.13 12.36
CA MET A 71 4.36 -0.72 11.17
C MET A 71 4.24 0.07 9.87
N SER A 72 3.68 1.28 9.91
CA SER A 72 3.58 2.16 8.74
C SER A 72 4.92 2.79 8.39
N LYS A 73 5.24 2.86 7.10
CA LYS A 73 6.39 3.66 6.61
C LYS A 73 6.12 5.16 6.71
N ARG A 74 4.85 5.57 6.65
CA ARG A 74 4.43 6.97 6.65
C ARG A 74 4.11 7.44 8.07
N VAL A 75 4.59 8.63 8.40
CA VAL A 75 4.34 9.35 9.65
C VAL A 75 3.89 10.77 9.32
N ASP A 76 2.68 11.13 9.65
CA ASP A 76 2.12 12.46 9.37
C ASP A 76 2.66 13.51 10.36
N LEU A 77 2.90 14.73 9.84
CA LEU A 77 3.37 15.88 10.60
C LEU A 77 2.23 16.87 10.87
N PRO A 78 2.27 17.64 11.97
CA PRO A 78 1.23 18.61 12.33
C PRO A 78 0.98 19.68 11.26
N SER A 79 1.99 20.03 10.47
CA SER A 79 1.88 20.99 9.36
C SER A 79 1.12 20.44 8.14
N GLY A 80 0.79 19.13 8.10
CA GLY A 80 0.22 18.45 6.94
C GLY A 80 1.26 17.86 5.99
N GLY A 81 2.56 17.98 6.33
CA GLY A 81 3.63 17.20 5.73
C GLY A 81 3.68 15.78 6.29
N TYR A 82 4.62 14.98 5.84
CA TYR A 82 4.83 13.63 6.36
C TYR A 82 6.26 13.14 6.15
N LEU A 83 6.65 12.16 6.94
CA LEU A 83 7.88 11.40 6.77
C LEU A 83 7.59 10.08 6.07
N LEU A 84 8.52 9.63 5.22
CA LEU A 84 8.58 8.25 4.73
C LEU A 84 9.85 7.61 5.27
N ILE A 85 9.72 6.49 5.97
CA ILE A 85 10.82 5.75 6.57
C ILE A 85 11.02 4.46 5.81
N ASP A 86 12.12 4.36 5.06
CA ASP A 86 12.49 3.20 4.27
C ASP A 86 13.74 2.53 4.84
N TYR A 87 13.65 1.21 5.00
CA TYR A 87 14.73 0.38 5.48
C TYR A 87 15.39 -0.29 4.28
N ALA A 88 16.59 0.18 3.93
CA ALA A 88 17.46 -0.50 2.98
C ALA A 88 18.36 -1.50 3.72
N GLU A 89 19.09 -2.33 3.00
CA GLU A 89 19.94 -3.38 3.58
C GLU A 89 21.02 -2.81 4.51
N ALA A 90 21.66 -1.70 4.12
CA ALA A 90 22.80 -1.14 4.85
C ALA A 90 22.50 0.15 5.62
N LEU A 91 21.35 0.77 5.40
CA LEU A 91 21.00 2.06 6.01
C LEU A 91 19.50 2.28 6.03
N THR A 92 19.04 3.18 6.90
CA THR A 92 17.65 3.68 6.89
C THR A 92 17.62 5.05 6.21
N VAL A 93 16.67 5.25 5.31
CA VAL A 93 16.42 6.53 4.65
C VAL A 93 15.10 7.11 5.18
N ILE A 94 15.12 8.40 5.50
CA ILE A 94 13.93 9.14 5.95
C ILE A 94 13.76 10.34 5.03
N ASP A 95 12.68 10.32 4.26
CA ASP A 95 12.31 11.40 3.33
C ASP A 95 11.25 12.31 3.96
N VAL A 96 11.44 13.62 3.85
CA VAL A 96 10.53 14.65 4.39
C VAL A 96 9.72 15.26 3.27
N ASN A 97 8.41 15.06 3.33
CA ASN A 97 7.46 15.54 2.33
C ASN A 97 6.58 16.68 2.84
N SER A 98 6.35 17.69 2.02
CA SER A 98 5.49 18.83 2.37
C SER A 98 3.98 18.52 2.30
N GLY A 99 3.59 17.36 1.75
CA GLY A 99 2.19 17.01 1.53
C GLY A 99 1.47 17.98 0.58
N SER A 100 0.15 18.11 0.77
CA SER A 100 -0.69 19.02 -0.01
C SER A 100 -0.50 20.52 0.33
N PHE A 101 0.32 20.84 1.31
CA PHE A 101 0.57 22.20 1.76
C PHE A 101 1.60 22.92 0.88
N VAL A 102 1.31 23.01 -0.41
CA VAL A 102 2.07 23.88 -1.33
C VAL A 102 1.58 25.30 -1.07
N GLY A 103 2.34 26.08 -0.32
CA GLY A 103 2.01 27.46 0.02
C GLY A 103 1.67 28.28 -1.23
N ARG A 104 0.39 28.57 -1.43
CA ARG A 104 -0.07 29.55 -2.42
C ARG A 104 0.40 30.93 -2.00
N GLY A 105 1.62 31.32 -2.35
CA GLY A 105 2.13 32.63 -1.98
C GLY A 105 3.54 32.92 -2.50
N LYS A 106 3.98 34.16 -2.26
CA LYS A 106 5.31 34.66 -2.63
C LYS A 106 6.42 33.73 -2.10
N GLN A 107 7.49 33.57 -2.86
CA GLN A 107 8.65 32.70 -2.58
C GLN A 107 9.17 32.75 -1.11
N ALA A 108 9.04 33.88 -0.43
CA ALA A 108 9.40 34.02 0.98
C ALA A 108 8.49 33.21 1.92
N ARG A 109 7.18 33.09 1.61
CA ARG A 109 6.23 32.28 2.40
C ARG A 109 6.44 30.78 2.18
N LEU A 110 6.88 30.38 0.99
CA LEU A 110 7.21 28.99 0.70
C LEU A 110 8.41 28.53 1.55
N GLU A 111 9.49 29.31 1.56
CA GLU A 111 10.67 29.02 2.38
C GLU A 111 10.34 28.92 3.88
N ASP A 112 9.48 29.80 4.39
CA ASP A 112 9.07 29.77 5.80
C ASP A 112 8.20 28.52 6.11
N THR A 113 7.36 28.10 5.18
CA THR A 113 6.57 26.85 5.29
C THR A 113 7.46 25.62 5.28
N ILE A 114 8.39 25.55 4.32
CA ILE A 114 9.38 24.46 4.22
C ILE A 114 10.17 24.36 5.52
N THR A 115 10.67 25.52 6.02
CA THR A 115 11.46 25.55 7.26
C THR A 115 10.64 25.04 8.44
N LYS A 116 9.36 25.40 8.53
CA LYS A 116 8.45 24.91 9.59
C LYS A 116 8.27 23.39 9.50
N THR A 117 7.98 22.89 8.32
CA THR A 117 7.83 21.43 8.10
C THR A 117 9.12 20.68 8.45
N ASN A 118 10.28 21.19 8.06
CA ASN A 118 11.56 20.57 8.39
C ASN A 118 11.90 20.62 9.89
N LEU A 119 11.48 21.67 10.61
CA LEU A 119 11.64 21.73 12.07
C LEU A 119 10.76 20.67 12.76
N GLU A 120 9.50 20.57 12.36
CA GLU A 120 8.59 19.51 12.87
C GLU A 120 9.13 18.12 12.53
N ALA A 121 9.66 17.94 11.31
CA ALA A 121 10.28 16.69 10.87
C ALA A 121 11.52 16.33 11.72
N ALA A 122 12.36 17.30 12.06
CA ALA A 122 13.54 17.06 12.88
C ALA A 122 13.20 16.49 14.26
N ASP A 123 12.17 17.03 14.90
CA ASP A 123 11.68 16.51 16.19
C ASP A 123 11.03 15.13 16.05
N GLU A 124 10.15 14.96 15.03
CA GLU A 124 9.45 13.71 14.82
C GLU A 124 10.39 12.57 14.38
N VAL A 125 11.41 12.84 13.57
CA VAL A 125 12.43 11.86 13.20
C VAL A 125 13.06 11.26 14.45
N VAL A 126 13.52 12.07 15.39
CA VAL A 126 14.16 11.57 16.62
C VAL A 126 13.19 10.72 17.44
N LYS A 127 11.94 11.15 17.54
CA LYS A 127 10.89 10.39 18.21
C LYS A 127 10.67 9.03 17.54
N GLN A 128 10.62 8.99 16.21
CA GLN A 128 10.47 7.74 15.45
C GLN A 128 11.70 6.84 15.56
N LEU A 129 12.91 7.38 15.54
CA LEU A 129 14.15 6.62 15.77
C LEU A 129 14.13 5.92 17.13
N ARG A 130 13.64 6.59 18.17
CA ARG A 130 13.52 6.03 19.53
C ARG A 130 12.39 5.00 19.63
N LEU A 131 11.20 5.31 19.10
CA LEU A 131 10.03 4.42 19.18
C LEU A 131 10.24 3.13 18.39
N ARG A 132 10.91 3.20 17.23
CA ARG A 132 11.18 2.05 16.35
C ARG A 132 12.49 1.35 16.64
N ASP A 133 13.29 1.91 17.55
CA ASP A 133 14.68 1.52 17.85
C ASP A 133 15.55 1.40 16.59
N ILE A 134 15.44 2.40 15.69
CA ILE A 134 16.23 2.45 14.47
C ILE A 134 17.67 2.79 14.82
N GLY A 135 18.60 1.92 14.42
CA GLY A 135 20.03 2.07 14.60
C GLY A 135 20.82 1.94 13.30
N GLY A 136 22.12 2.02 13.37
CA GLY A 136 23.03 1.97 12.22
C GLY A 136 23.18 3.32 11.52
N ILE A 137 23.37 3.29 10.20
CA ILE A 137 23.49 4.47 9.35
C ILE A 137 22.10 4.96 8.98
N ILE A 138 21.85 6.24 9.12
CA ILE A 138 20.57 6.88 8.83
C ILE A 138 20.83 8.11 7.96
N VAL A 139 20.08 8.24 6.87
CA VAL A 139 20.12 9.41 5.99
C VAL A 139 18.76 10.07 6.02
N ILE A 140 18.72 11.35 6.35
CA ILE A 140 17.50 12.15 6.38
C ILE A 140 17.53 13.14 5.23
N ASP A 141 16.52 13.11 4.37
CA ASP A 141 16.35 14.03 3.25
C ASP A 141 15.33 15.11 3.64
N PHE A 142 15.86 16.26 4.06
CA PHE A 142 15.03 17.42 4.38
C PHE A 142 14.66 18.18 3.12
N ILE A 143 13.45 18.75 3.09
CA ILE A 143 13.03 19.60 1.98
C ILE A 143 14.04 20.74 1.79
N ASP A 144 14.44 20.99 0.54
CA ASP A 144 15.44 21.98 0.18
C ASP A 144 15.19 23.37 0.78
N MET A 145 16.22 23.90 1.46
CA MET A 145 16.20 25.24 2.06
C MET A 145 17.27 26.11 1.44
N ALA A 146 16.87 27.23 0.83
CA ALA A 146 17.79 28.16 0.20
C ALA A 146 18.71 28.89 1.22
N ARG A 147 18.17 29.21 2.41
CA ARG A 147 18.88 30.01 3.42
C ARG A 147 19.67 29.15 4.39
N ALA A 148 20.96 29.40 4.51
CA ALA A 148 21.84 28.69 5.46
C ALA A 148 21.31 28.72 6.90
N ARG A 149 20.82 29.88 7.36
CA ARG A 149 20.25 30.02 8.72
C ARG A 149 19.09 29.05 9.00
N ASN A 150 18.30 28.71 7.98
CA ASN A 150 17.17 27.78 8.13
C ASN A 150 17.71 26.34 8.27
N ARG A 151 18.72 25.97 7.47
CA ARG A 151 19.40 24.68 7.60
C ARG A 151 20.05 24.53 8.97
N ASP A 152 20.73 25.57 9.46
CA ASP A 152 21.35 25.58 10.78
C ASP A 152 20.31 25.43 11.90
N ALA A 153 19.13 26.07 11.75
CA ALA A 153 18.03 25.93 12.69
C ALA A 153 17.50 24.49 12.76
N VAL A 154 17.26 23.85 11.60
CA VAL A 154 16.80 22.46 11.52
C VAL A 154 17.84 21.51 12.15
N LEU A 155 19.14 21.68 11.80
CA LEU A 155 20.19 20.86 12.39
C LEU A 155 20.31 21.05 13.90
N LYS A 156 20.14 22.27 14.38
CA LYS A 156 20.13 22.56 15.82
C LYS A 156 18.97 21.88 16.54
N THR A 157 17.77 21.91 15.95
CA THR A 157 16.59 21.21 16.50
C THR A 157 16.84 19.71 16.55
N LEU A 158 17.30 19.11 15.45
CA LEU A 158 17.63 17.69 15.39
C LEU A 158 18.65 17.29 16.47
N ARG A 159 19.76 18.02 16.59
CA ARG A 159 20.80 17.77 17.60
C ARG A 159 20.27 17.98 19.03
N GLY A 160 19.39 18.96 19.23
CA GLY A 160 18.74 19.19 20.52
C GLY A 160 17.88 18.01 20.96
N ALA A 161 17.04 17.50 20.06
CA ALA A 161 16.21 16.33 20.32
C ALA A 161 17.05 15.05 20.53
N LEU A 162 18.13 14.86 19.75
CA LEU A 162 19.06 13.74 19.91
C LEU A 162 19.83 13.77 21.23
N ALA A 163 20.05 14.94 21.83
CA ALA A 163 20.72 15.04 23.14
C ALA A 163 19.89 14.41 24.28
N GLU A 164 18.59 14.24 24.09
CA GLU A 164 17.69 13.54 25.02
C GLU A 164 17.66 12.02 24.79
N ASP A 165 18.22 11.53 23.69
CA ASP A 165 18.33 10.09 23.43
C ASP A 165 19.43 9.46 24.31
N ARG A 166 19.08 8.36 24.98
CA ARG A 166 20.05 7.60 25.79
C ARG A 166 21.08 6.86 24.94
N THR A 167 20.75 6.64 23.66
CA THR A 167 21.59 5.91 22.71
C THR A 167 22.60 6.87 22.08
N LYS A 168 23.84 6.43 21.97
CA LYS A 168 24.90 7.23 21.37
C LYS A 168 24.63 7.50 19.89
N THR A 169 24.63 8.79 19.53
CA THR A 169 24.41 9.27 18.16
C THR A 169 25.56 10.13 17.70
N PHE A 170 25.78 10.16 16.39
CA PHE A 170 26.66 11.10 15.70
C PHE A 170 25.92 11.68 14.51
N THR A 171 25.98 13.01 14.32
CA THR A 171 25.26 13.71 13.24
C THR A 171 26.23 14.60 12.48
N ALA A 172 26.33 14.42 11.17
CA ALA A 172 27.07 15.28 10.26
C ALA A 172 26.37 16.64 10.06
N GLU A 173 26.97 17.53 9.29
CA GLU A 173 26.35 18.78 8.85
C GLU A 173 25.38 18.51 7.69
N ILE A 174 24.39 19.40 7.49
CA ILE A 174 23.50 19.32 6.32
C ILE A 174 24.34 19.54 5.05
N SER A 175 24.28 18.58 4.15
CA SER A 175 24.96 18.65 2.86
C SER A 175 24.34 19.73 1.96
N LYS A 176 25.00 20.04 0.83
CA LYS A 176 24.46 20.98 -0.17
C LYS A 176 23.16 20.49 -0.82
N LEU A 177 22.91 19.19 -0.76
CA LEU A 177 21.70 18.53 -1.29
C LEU A 177 20.58 18.39 -0.24
N GLY A 178 20.68 19.02 0.93
CA GLY A 178 19.68 18.92 1.99
C GLY A 178 19.79 17.68 2.88
N LEU A 179 20.70 16.76 2.58
CA LEU A 179 20.83 15.49 3.32
C LEU A 179 21.55 15.68 4.64
N VAL A 180 21.06 14.99 5.66
CA VAL A 180 21.74 14.80 6.95
C VAL A 180 22.12 13.35 7.11
N GLU A 181 23.40 13.10 7.22
CA GLU A 181 23.95 11.79 7.52
C GLU A 181 24.16 11.68 9.04
N MET A 182 23.67 10.60 9.62
CA MET A 182 23.87 10.32 11.04
C MET A 182 24.03 8.83 11.31
N THR A 183 24.57 8.54 12.48
CA THR A 183 24.62 7.17 13.02
C THR A 183 23.99 7.14 14.40
N ARG A 184 23.28 6.07 14.70
CA ARG A 184 22.76 5.74 16.03
C ARG A 184 23.19 4.33 16.39
N GLN A 185 23.72 4.16 17.59
CA GLN A 185 24.18 2.84 18.03
C GLN A 185 23.02 1.86 18.01
N ASN A 186 23.22 0.68 17.42
CA ASN A 186 22.24 -0.40 17.46
C ASN A 186 22.38 -1.15 18.78
N VAL A 187 21.32 -1.23 19.57
CA VAL A 187 21.35 -1.84 20.91
C VAL A 187 20.52 -3.11 20.96
N THR A 188 19.38 -3.11 20.29
CA THR A 188 18.40 -4.23 20.27
C THR A 188 17.86 -4.47 18.86
N GLU A 189 17.12 -5.55 18.68
CA GLU A 189 16.29 -5.73 17.50
C GLU A 189 15.18 -4.68 17.52
N GLY A 190 14.92 -4.06 16.38
CA GLY A 190 13.88 -3.04 16.23
C GLY A 190 12.47 -3.62 16.34
N VAL A 191 11.50 -2.74 16.57
CA VAL A 191 10.08 -3.14 16.68
C VAL A 191 9.59 -3.84 15.41
N ARG A 192 10.09 -3.43 14.25
CA ARG A 192 9.73 -4.04 12.96
C ARG A 192 10.14 -5.50 12.90
N GLU A 193 11.38 -5.82 13.28
CA GLU A 193 11.91 -7.19 13.26
C GLU A 193 11.17 -8.10 14.24
N ILE A 194 10.75 -7.55 15.38
CA ILE A 194 10.03 -8.31 16.41
C ILE A 194 8.57 -8.56 16.00
N MET A 195 7.90 -7.57 15.42
CA MET A 195 6.44 -7.61 15.19
C MET A 195 6.05 -8.01 13.76
N SER A 196 6.99 -8.13 12.82
CA SER A 196 6.67 -8.44 11.43
C SER A 196 7.52 -9.56 10.86
N ARG A 197 7.12 -10.04 9.71
CA ARG A 197 7.88 -11.00 8.90
C ARG A 197 7.85 -10.54 7.44
N PRO A 198 8.82 -10.93 6.62
CA PRO A 198 8.79 -10.65 5.19
C PRO A 198 7.47 -11.11 4.56
N CYS A 199 6.96 -10.32 3.62
CA CYS A 199 5.75 -10.68 2.88
C CYS A 199 6.01 -11.95 2.05
N PRO A 200 5.19 -13.01 2.16
CA PRO A 200 5.42 -14.25 1.42
C PRO A 200 5.26 -14.11 -0.09
N THR A 201 4.63 -13.03 -0.56
CA THR A 201 4.38 -12.80 -1.99
C THR A 201 5.54 -12.07 -2.67
N CYS A 202 6.13 -11.07 -2.03
CA CYS A 202 7.21 -10.26 -2.61
C CYS A 202 8.54 -10.40 -1.84
N GLU A 203 8.60 -11.24 -0.81
CA GLU A 203 9.80 -11.50 0.02
C GLU A 203 10.47 -10.24 0.58
N GLY A 204 9.74 -9.13 0.61
CA GLY A 204 10.22 -7.83 1.07
C GLY A 204 10.51 -6.82 -0.04
N GLU A 205 10.49 -7.23 -1.32
CA GLU A 205 10.78 -6.37 -2.47
C GLU A 205 9.77 -5.23 -2.67
N GLY A 206 8.52 -5.41 -2.18
CA GLY A 206 7.46 -4.42 -2.30
C GLY A 206 6.81 -4.37 -3.70
N VAL A 207 7.29 -5.17 -4.64
CA VAL A 207 6.77 -5.29 -6.01
C VAL A 207 6.63 -6.75 -6.39
N ILE A 208 5.67 -7.06 -7.26
CA ILE A 208 5.48 -8.38 -7.86
C ILE A 208 5.40 -8.21 -9.38
N LYS A 209 5.61 -9.29 -10.12
CA LYS A 209 5.40 -9.27 -11.57
C LYS A 209 3.94 -8.98 -11.88
N SER A 210 3.69 -8.22 -12.95
CA SER A 210 2.33 -7.99 -13.44
C SER A 210 1.69 -9.28 -13.94
N GLU A 211 0.37 -9.35 -13.89
CA GLU A 211 -0.40 -10.49 -14.39
C GLU A 211 -0.07 -10.79 -15.86
N GLU A 212 0.17 -9.76 -16.67
CA GLU A 212 0.58 -9.90 -18.08
C GLU A 212 1.96 -10.56 -18.21
N THR A 213 2.94 -10.12 -17.43
CA THR A 213 4.30 -10.74 -17.43
C THR A 213 4.24 -12.19 -17.00
N ILE A 214 3.45 -12.48 -15.96
CA ILE A 214 3.26 -13.84 -15.46
C ILE A 214 2.56 -14.69 -16.50
N ALA A 215 1.53 -14.18 -17.18
CA ALA A 215 0.83 -14.92 -18.24
C ALA A 215 1.80 -15.34 -19.36
N ILE A 216 2.71 -14.46 -19.78
CA ILE A 216 3.73 -14.79 -20.78
C ILE A 216 4.66 -15.92 -20.29
N GLU A 217 5.06 -15.89 -19.02
CA GLU A 217 5.91 -16.95 -18.45
C GLU A 217 5.15 -18.28 -18.34
N LEU A 218 3.90 -18.23 -17.90
CA LEU A 218 3.05 -19.42 -17.79
C LEU A 218 2.71 -20.01 -19.17
N GLU A 219 2.47 -19.17 -20.18
CA GLU A 219 2.29 -19.62 -21.57
C GLU A 219 3.49 -20.45 -22.03
N ARG A 220 4.72 -19.99 -21.78
CA ARG A 220 5.94 -20.74 -22.12
C ARG A 220 6.00 -22.09 -21.40
N ARG A 221 5.70 -22.10 -20.10
CA ARG A 221 5.67 -23.36 -19.31
C ARG A 221 4.57 -24.31 -19.79
N MET A 222 3.38 -23.81 -20.10
CA MET A 222 2.29 -24.63 -20.65
C MET A 222 2.65 -25.21 -22.02
N ARG A 223 3.32 -24.43 -22.88
CA ARG A 223 3.87 -24.91 -24.16
C ARG A 223 4.86 -26.03 -23.95
N ASP A 224 5.76 -25.94 -22.99
CA ASP A 224 6.73 -27.00 -22.65
C ASP A 224 6.02 -28.27 -22.16
N VAL A 225 5.00 -28.14 -21.28
CA VAL A 225 4.18 -29.26 -20.79
C VAL A 225 3.50 -29.97 -21.98
N ALA A 226 2.84 -29.17 -22.84
CA ALA A 226 2.15 -29.71 -24.02
C ALA A 226 3.09 -30.46 -24.97
N THR A 227 4.29 -29.92 -25.21
CA THR A 227 5.28 -30.51 -26.09
C THR A 227 5.83 -31.82 -25.54
N ARG A 228 5.98 -31.93 -24.21
CA ARG A 228 6.46 -33.16 -23.55
C ARG A 228 5.37 -34.20 -23.33
N SER A 229 4.10 -33.81 -23.48
CA SER A 229 2.97 -34.71 -23.28
C SER A 229 2.88 -35.83 -24.33
N LEU A 230 2.19 -36.91 -23.98
CA LEU A 230 1.97 -38.00 -24.88
C LEU A 230 1.07 -37.59 -26.06
N LYS A 231 1.28 -38.17 -27.24
CA LYS A 231 0.49 -37.88 -28.45
C LYS A 231 -1.04 -38.10 -28.25
N ARG A 232 -1.40 -39.02 -27.35
CA ARG A 232 -2.80 -39.37 -27.06
C ARG A 232 -3.51 -38.32 -26.20
N VAL A 233 -2.77 -37.39 -25.53
CA VAL A 233 -3.33 -36.30 -24.78
C VAL A 233 -3.78 -35.22 -25.76
N GLU A 234 -5.04 -34.83 -25.72
CA GLU A 234 -5.63 -33.85 -26.62
C GLU A 234 -5.88 -32.53 -25.88
N ALA A 235 -6.15 -32.59 -24.55
CA ALA A 235 -6.46 -31.43 -23.75
C ALA A 235 -5.88 -31.48 -22.33
N PHE A 236 -5.76 -30.33 -21.73
CA PHE A 236 -5.34 -30.11 -20.35
C PHE A 236 -6.38 -29.27 -19.59
N LEU A 237 -6.69 -29.69 -18.37
CA LEU A 237 -7.37 -28.85 -17.38
C LEU A 237 -6.30 -28.24 -16.48
N VAL A 238 -6.18 -26.93 -16.51
CA VAL A 238 -5.15 -26.17 -15.80
C VAL A 238 -5.80 -25.29 -14.73
N ARG A 239 -5.45 -25.51 -13.48
CA ARG A 239 -5.84 -24.63 -12.38
C ARG A 239 -4.86 -23.46 -12.30
N ILE A 240 -5.40 -22.25 -12.28
CA ILE A 240 -4.62 -21.01 -12.38
C ILE A 240 -5.34 -19.89 -11.62
N ASN A 241 -4.59 -18.87 -11.17
CA ASN A 241 -5.20 -17.70 -10.56
C ASN A 241 -6.12 -16.97 -11.56
N PRO A 242 -7.35 -16.57 -11.18
CA PRO A 242 -8.32 -15.92 -12.08
C PRO A 242 -7.80 -14.64 -12.75
N ARG A 243 -6.96 -13.87 -12.07
CA ARG A 243 -6.35 -12.65 -12.64
C ARG A 243 -5.44 -12.96 -13.82
N VAL A 244 -4.74 -14.08 -13.76
CA VAL A 244 -3.82 -14.52 -14.81
C VAL A 244 -4.59 -15.24 -15.92
N SER A 245 -5.61 -16.06 -15.60
CA SER A 245 -6.44 -16.69 -16.61
C SER A 245 -7.17 -15.68 -17.49
N ALA A 246 -7.54 -14.51 -16.94
CA ALA A 246 -8.14 -13.42 -17.69
C ALA A 246 -7.23 -12.90 -18.82
N GLN A 247 -5.92 -12.98 -18.69
CA GLN A 247 -4.96 -12.59 -19.74
C GLN A 247 -4.99 -13.57 -20.93
N PHE A 248 -5.31 -14.84 -20.69
CA PHE A 248 -5.45 -15.84 -21.75
C PHE A 248 -6.79 -15.79 -22.44
N THR A 249 -7.86 -15.52 -21.68
CA THR A 249 -9.26 -15.54 -22.15
C THR A 249 -9.78 -14.19 -22.62
N GLY A 250 -9.11 -13.09 -22.23
CA GLY A 250 -9.38 -11.76 -22.71
C GLY A 250 -9.04 -11.58 -24.18
N ASP A 251 -9.43 -10.45 -24.77
CA ASP A 251 -9.15 -10.04 -26.15
C ASP A 251 -9.50 -11.17 -27.17
N ASN A 252 -10.70 -11.74 -27.05
CA ASN A 252 -11.20 -12.87 -27.84
C ASN A 252 -10.31 -14.13 -27.71
N ALA A 253 -9.68 -14.36 -26.58
CA ALA A 253 -8.83 -15.50 -26.27
C ALA A 253 -7.67 -15.70 -27.28
N ARG A 254 -7.15 -14.61 -27.85
CA ARG A 254 -6.11 -14.67 -28.91
C ARG A 254 -4.85 -15.41 -28.46
N VAL A 255 -4.39 -15.13 -27.24
CA VAL A 255 -3.20 -15.78 -26.67
C VAL A 255 -3.42 -17.30 -26.53
N LEU A 256 -4.58 -17.67 -26.00
CA LEU A 256 -4.96 -19.07 -25.85
C LEU A 256 -5.06 -19.79 -27.20
N HIS A 257 -5.72 -19.20 -28.19
CA HIS A 257 -5.80 -19.77 -29.54
C HIS A 257 -4.46 -19.92 -30.23
N GLN A 258 -3.54 -18.99 -30.02
CA GLN A 258 -2.19 -19.09 -30.53
C GLN A 258 -1.46 -20.28 -29.89
N LEU A 259 -1.50 -20.40 -28.55
CA LEU A 259 -0.88 -21.49 -27.81
C LEU A 259 -1.44 -22.86 -28.28
N GLU A 260 -2.73 -22.96 -28.47
CA GLU A 260 -3.42 -24.17 -28.94
C GLU A 260 -3.03 -24.55 -30.39
N THR A 261 -2.95 -23.51 -31.24
CA THR A 261 -2.51 -23.73 -32.65
C THR A 261 -1.06 -24.23 -32.73
N GLU A 262 -0.17 -23.67 -31.91
CA GLU A 262 1.24 -24.05 -31.89
C GLU A 262 1.48 -25.45 -31.29
N THR A 263 0.72 -25.79 -30.24
CA THR A 263 0.89 -27.05 -29.53
C THR A 263 0.02 -28.20 -30.08
N GLY A 264 -1.04 -27.89 -30.81
CA GLY A 264 -2.06 -28.85 -31.22
C GLY A 264 -2.84 -29.46 -30.04
N LYS A 265 -2.86 -28.77 -28.88
CA LYS A 265 -3.53 -29.18 -27.65
C LYS A 265 -4.54 -28.11 -27.23
N VAL A 266 -5.60 -28.55 -26.56
CA VAL A 266 -6.64 -27.63 -26.02
C VAL A 266 -6.38 -27.39 -24.54
N PHE A 267 -6.56 -26.14 -24.08
CA PHE A 267 -6.41 -25.78 -22.67
C PHE A 267 -7.72 -25.27 -22.09
N PHE A 268 -8.10 -25.81 -20.95
CA PHE A 268 -9.22 -25.37 -20.13
C PHE A 268 -8.66 -24.81 -18.84
N PHE A 269 -9.28 -23.73 -18.33
CA PHE A 269 -8.83 -23.09 -17.11
C PHE A 269 -9.87 -23.24 -16.00
N GLU A 270 -9.39 -23.68 -14.84
CA GLU A 270 -10.13 -23.67 -13.57
C GLU A 270 -9.55 -22.56 -12.70
N GLY A 271 -10.36 -21.56 -12.34
CA GLY A 271 -9.92 -20.44 -11.49
C GLY A 271 -9.75 -20.86 -10.04
N SER A 272 -8.65 -20.43 -9.41
CA SER A 272 -8.40 -20.61 -7.98
C SER A 272 -7.75 -19.38 -7.39
N GLU A 273 -8.49 -18.61 -6.58
CA GLU A 273 -7.97 -17.40 -5.91
C GLU A 273 -6.87 -17.71 -4.89
N GLY A 274 -6.84 -18.92 -4.35
CA GLY A 274 -5.84 -19.36 -3.40
C GLY A 274 -4.48 -19.73 -4.04
N LEU A 275 -4.41 -19.82 -5.36
CA LEU A 275 -3.18 -20.13 -6.06
C LEU A 275 -2.32 -18.87 -6.28
N PRO A 276 -1.01 -18.89 -6.00
CA PRO A 276 -0.11 -17.79 -6.33
C PRO A 276 -0.19 -17.39 -7.81
N LEU A 277 0.02 -16.12 -8.12
CA LEU A 277 -0.10 -15.61 -9.48
C LEU A 277 0.84 -16.31 -10.46
N ASP A 278 2.04 -16.66 -10.04
CA ASP A 278 3.10 -17.26 -10.84
C ASP A 278 3.04 -18.80 -10.90
N HIS A 279 1.94 -19.38 -10.41
CA HIS A 279 1.77 -20.83 -10.33
C HIS A 279 0.60 -21.30 -11.15
N PHE A 280 0.72 -22.50 -11.72
CA PHE A 280 -0.37 -23.26 -12.27
C PHE A 280 -0.19 -24.75 -11.98
N GLU A 281 -1.30 -25.45 -11.94
CA GLU A 281 -1.35 -26.90 -11.75
C GLU A 281 -2.06 -27.54 -12.93
N VAL A 282 -1.47 -28.58 -13.51
CA VAL A 282 -2.21 -29.44 -14.44
C VAL A 282 -3.03 -30.43 -13.62
N VAL A 283 -4.34 -30.15 -13.53
CA VAL A 283 -5.28 -30.95 -12.73
C VAL A 283 -5.56 -32.29 -13.43
N GLU A 284 -5.74 -32.24 -14.75
CA GLU A 284 -6.07 -33.40 -15.55
C GLU A 284 -5.58 -33.23 -16.98
N GLU A 285 -5.23 -34.35 -17.62
CA GLU A 285 -4.89 -34.44 -19.05
C GLU A 285 -5.61 -35.62 -19.69
N GLY A 286 -6.13 -35.46 -20.90
CA GLY A 286 -6.91 -36.51 -21.53
C GLY A 286 -7.44 -36.15 -22.92
N LYS A 287 -8.57 -36.74 -23.28
CA LYS A 287 -9.29 -36.41 -24.51
C LYS A 287 -10.01 -35.09 -24.34
N ALA A 288 -10.16 -34.33 -25.41
CA ALA A 288 -10.77 -33.01 -25.39
C ALA A 288 -12.21 -33.02 -24.85
N ASP A 289 -13.02 -33.99 -25.26
CA ASP A 289 -14.41 -34.08 -24.86
C ASP A 289 -14.55 -34.40 -23.35
N GLU A 290 -13.71 -35.33 -22.82
CA GLU A 290 -13.74 -35.72 -21.40
C GLU A 290 -13.35 -34.53 -20.49
N ILE A 291 -12.33 -33.76 -20.91
CA ILE A 291 -11.87 -32.59 -20.17
C ILE A 291 -12.88 -31.45 -20.28
N ALA A 292 -13.52 -31.25 -21.45
CA ALA A 292 -14.53 -30.22 -21.67
C ALA A 292 -15.74 -30.37 -20.74
N GLU A 293 -16.24 -31.62 -20.56
CA GLU A 293 -17.37 -31.88 -19.65
C GLU A 293 -17.08 -31.50 -18.20
N ARG A 294 -15.81 -31.59 -17.78
CA ARG A 294 -15.40 -31.24 -16.39
C ARG A 294 -15.04 -29.79 -16.21
N ALA A 295 -14.50 -29.17 -17.27
CA ALA A 295 -13.95 -27.82 -17.20
C ALA A 295 -15.01 -26.73 -17.29
N VAL A 296 -16.16 -27.00 -17.93
CA VAL A 296 -17.25 -26.00 -18.03
C VAL A 296 -18.11 -26.09 -16.78
N PRO A 297 -18.07 -25.06 -15.89
CA PRO A 297 -18.72 -25.15 -14.58
C PRO A 297 -20.24 -25.09 -14.61
N PHE A 298 -20.83 -24.77 -15.79
CA PHE A 298 -22.27 -24.55 -15.95
C PHE A 298 -22.81 -25.23 -17.19
N SER A 299 -24.09 -25.65 -17.11
CA SER A 299 -24.82 -26.18 -18.23
C SER A 299 -25.93 -25.20 -18.66
N ALA A 300 -26.31 -25.27 -19.94
CA ALA A 300 -27.47 -24.50 -20.41
C ALA A 300 -28.74 -24.89 -19.62
N GLY A 301 -29.44 -23.89 -19.08
CA GLY A 301 -30.59 -24.04 -18.19
C GLY A 301 -30.28 -23.93 -16.70
N ASP A 302 -29.03 -23.92 -16.29
CA ASP A 302 -28.69 -23.74 -14.87
C ASP A 302 -29.07 -22.36 -14.37
N GLU A 303 -29.62 -22.32 -13.15
CA GLU A 303 -29.99 -21.08 -12.45
C GLU A 303 -28.99 -20.80 -11.33
N ILE A 304 -28.23 -19.71 -11.45
CA ILE A 304 -27.18 -19.35 -10.52
C ILE A 304 -27.30 -17.91 -10.04
N LYS A 305 -26.88 -17.65 -8.80
CA LYS A 305 -26.74 -16.28 -8.27
C LYS A 305 -25.37 -15.75 -8.61
N VAL A 306 -25.32 -14.64 -9.34
CA VAL A 306 -24.08 -13.98 -9.74
C VAL A 306 -24.03 -12.54 -9.24
N GLN A 307 -22.86 -12.03 -8.98
CA GLN A 307 -22.65 -10.61 -8.72
C GLN A 307 -22.26 -9.92 -10.03
N ILE A 308 -23.04 -8.90 -10.40
CA ILE A 308 -22.72 -8.08 -11.56
C ILE A 308 -21.55 -7.17 -11.22
N VAL A 309 -20.44 -7.32 -11.95
CA VAL A 309 -19.17 -6.62 -11.66
C VAL A 309 -19.05 -5.33 -12.48
N GLU A 310 -19.35 -5.39 -13.77
CA GLU A 310 -19.12 -4.29 -14.70
C GLU A 310 -20.20 -4.27 -15.82
N PRO A 311 -20.45 -3.10 -16.44
CA PRO A 311 -21.30 -3.03 -17.61
C PRO A 311 -20.64 -3.73 -18.80
N HIS A 312 -21.44 -4.27 -19.72
CA HIS A 312 -20.90 -4.86 -20.94
C HIS A 312 -20.29 -3.80 -21.86
N MET A 313 -19.10 -4.07 -22.42
CA MET A 313 -18.31 -3.08 -23.18
C MET A 313 -19.04 -2.53 -24.41
N TYR A 314 -19.85 -3.35 -25.09
CA TYR A 314 -20.49 -2.99 -26.37
C TYR A 314 -22.01 -2.80 -26.29
N ASN A 315 -22.64 -3.23 -25.18
CA ASN A 315 -24.10 -3.10 -25.01
C ASN A 315 -24.41 -2.58 -23.61
N VAL A 316 -24.95 -1.37 -23.54
CA VAL A 316 -25.27 -0.68 -22.29
C VAL A 316 -26.36 -1.37 -21.49
N ASP A 317 -27.21 -2.14 -22.15
CA ASP A 317 -28.30 -2.88 -21.50
C ASP A 317 -27.83 -4.20 -20.86
N ASP A 318 -26.63 -4.68 -21.25
CA ASP A 318 -26.05 -5.92 -20.75
C ASP A 318 -24.94 -5.64 -19.72
N ALA A 319 -24.59 -6.66 -18.96
CA ALA A 319 -23.56 -6.58 -17.94
C ALA A 319 -22.68 -7.84 -17.92
N VAL A 320 -21.63 -7.79 -17.14
CA VAL A 320 -20.69 -8.89 -16.97
C VAL A 320 -20.63 -9.30 -15.50
N ALA A 321 -20.77 -10.59 -15.26
CA ALA A 321 -20.46 -11.23 -13.99
C ALA A 321 -19.24 -12.13 -14.15
N LYS A 322 -18.51 -12.38 -13.05
CA LYS A 322 -17.33 -13.23 -13.02
C LYS A 322 -17.46 -14.23 -11.88
N ILE A 323 -17.20 -15.50 -12.15
CA ILE A 323 -17.12 -16.57 -11.14
C ILE A 323 -15.80 -17.31 -11.39
N ASP A 324 -14.88 -17.27 -10.44
CA ASP A 324 -13.57 -17.93 -10.51
C ASP A 324 -12.83 -17.71 -11.85
N GLY A 325 -12.95 -16.49 -12.39
CA GLY A 325 -12.34 -16.11 -13.68
C GLY A 325 -13.16 -16.47 -14.91
N TYR A 326 -14.27 -17.19 -14.76
CA TYR A 326 -15.18 -17.49 -15.84
C TYR A 326 -16.14 -16.29 -16.08
N ILE A 327 -16.21 -15.84 -17.31
CA ILE A 327 -16.96 -14.64 -17.71
C ILE A 327 -18.40 -15.02 -18.07
N ILE A 328 -19.37 -14.34 -17.46
CA ILE A 328 -20.79 -14.53 -17.75
C ILE A 328 -21.35 -13.21 -18.27
N SER A 329 -21.72 -13.17 -19.55
CA SER A 329 -22.43 -12.05 -20.16
C SER A 329 -23.91 -12.13 -19.79
N VAL A 330 -24.39 -11.14 -19.05
CA VAL A 330 -25.75 -11.14 -18.49
C VAL A 330 -26.62 -10.16 -19.28
N SER A 331 -27.56 -10.69 -20.07
CA SER A 331 -28.51 -9.88 -20.84
C SER A 331 -29.51 -9.18 -19.90
N GLY A 332 -29.67 -7.87 -20.11
CA GLY A 332 -30.55 -7.04 -19.27
C GLY A 332 -29.97 -6.65 -17.91
N GLY A 333 -28.69 -6.95 -17.66
CA GLY A 333 -27.99 -6.69 -16.40
C GLY A 333 -27.41 -5.29 -16.24
N GLY A 334 -27.42 -4.43 -17.26
CA GLY A 334 -26.67 -3.16 -17.29
C GLY A 334 -26.98 -2.17 -16.16
N ARG A 335 -28.21 -2.20 -15.64
CA ARG A 335 -28.64 -1.36 -14.50
C ARG A 335 -28.38 -2.00 -13.13
N LEU A 336 -27.88 -3.24 -13.09
CA LEU A 336 -27.76 -4.07 -11.90
C LEU A 336 -26.30 -4.21 -11.44
N VAL A 337 -25.41 -3.37 -11.95
CA VAL A 337 -23.99 -3.37 -11.55
C VAL A 337 -23.85 -3.16 -10.05
N GLY A 338 -23.03 -4.02 -9.39
CA GLY A 338 -22.87 -4.06 -7.94
C GLY A 338 -23.91 -4.90 -7.18
N SER A 339 -24.98 -5.37 -7.83
CA SER A 339 -26.02 -6.18 -7.21
C SER A 339 -25.78 -7.67 -7.43
N LYS A 340 -26.33 -8.50 -6.54
CA LYS A 340 -26.44 -9.94 -6.74
C LYS A 340 -27.79 -10.26 -7.39
N VAL A 341 -27.75 -11.02 -8.49
CA VAL A 341 -28.96 -11.37 -9.25
C VAL A 341 -29.01 -12.87 -9.55
N LEU A 342 -30.19 -13.40 -9.66
CA LEU A 342 -30.40 -14.77 -10.15
C LEU A 342 -30.46 -14.71 -11.68
N VAL A 343 -29.60 -15.49 -12.33
CA VAL A 343 -29.57 -15.61 -13.80
C VAL A 343 -29.72 -17.04 -14.22
N ARG A 344 -30.27 -17.25 -15.41
CA ARG A 344 -30.32 -18.56 -16.09
C ARG A 344 -29.27 -18.56 -17.17
N ILE A 345 -28.45 -19.60 -17.22
CA ILE A 345 -27.46 -19.82 -18.26
C ILE A 345 -28.20 -20.24 -19.54
N ASP A 346 -28.07 -19.44 -20.58
CA ASP A 346 -28.64 -19.72 -21.89
C ASP A 346 -27.71 -20.58 -22.74
N GLU A 347 -26.40 -20.25 -22.65
CA GLU A 347 -25.36 -20.94 -23.40
C GLU A 347 -24.09 -20.91 -22.56
N ALA A 348 -23.43 -22.05 -22.40
CA ALA A 348 -22.13 -22.16 -21.71
C ALA A 348 -21.07 -22.59 -22.70
N GLY A 349 -20.06 -21.72 -22.88
CA GLY A 349 -18.88 -21.99 -23.68
C GLY A 349 -17.66 -22.29 -22.80
N ARG A 350 -16.53 -22.55 -23.44
CA ARG A 350 -15.28 -22.88 -22.76
C ARG A 350 -14.71 -21.74 -21.90
N THR A 351 -14.85 -20.49 -22.34
CA THR A 351 -14.26 -19.32 -21.71
C THR A 351 -15.28 -18.36 -21.16
N SER A 352 -16.54 -18.48 -21.59
CA SER A 352 -17.61 -17.57 -21.20
C SER A 352 -18.97 -18.22 -21.36
N ALA A 353 -19.97 -17.73 -20.62
CA ALA A 353 -21.36 -18.06 -20.78
C ALA A 353 -22.21 -16.84 -21.13
N ARG A 354 -23.40 -17.10 -21.72
CA ARG A 354 -24.47 -16.13 -21.79
C ARG A 354 -25.55 -16.51 -20.81
N ALA A 355 -26.08 -15.51 -20.14
CA ALA A 355 -27.16 -15.71 -19.18
C ALA A 355 -28.18 -14.59 -19.26
N THR A 356 -29.41 -14.89 -18.86
CA THR A 356 -30.50 -13.90 -18.78
C THR A 356 -30.96 -13.75 -17.33
N VAL A 357 -31.19 -12.50 -16.89
CA VAL A 357 -31.74 -12.21 -15.55
C VAL A 357 -33.14 -12.79 -15.40
N ILE A 358 -33.34 -13.60 -14.35
CA ILE A 358 -34.67 -14.24 -14.06
C ILE A 358 -35.22 -13.84 -12.68
N GLY A 359 -34.43 -13.19 -11.82
CA GLY A 359 -34.81 -12.80 -10.46
C GLY A 359 -34.75 -11.31 -10.19
N GLU A 360 -35.36 -10.87 -9.11
CA GLU A 360 -35.24 -9.49 -8.64
C GLU A 360 -33.83 -9.28 -8.02
N PRO A 361 -33.23 -8.08 -8.19
CA PRO A 361 -31.90 -7.79 -7.68
C PRO A 361 -31.91 -7.70 -6.14
N GLU A 362 -31.05 -8.45 -5.48
CA GLU A 362 -30.70 -8.28 -4.08
C GLU A 362 -29.63 -7.18 -3.97
N GLN A 363 -29.95 -6.05 -3.35
CA GLN A 363 -28.95 -5.03 -3.04
C GLN A 363 -27.99 -5.58 -1.99
N VAL A 364 -26.73 -5.74 -2.36
CA VAL A 364 -25.66 -6.03 -1.39
C VAL A 364 -25.41 -4.71 -0.63
N PRO A 365 -25.50 -4.67 0.72
CA PRO A 365 -25.02 -3.52 1.46
C PRO A 365 -23.56 -3.30 1.08
N ALA A 366 -23.21 -2.08 0.71
CA ALA A 366 -21.86 -1.71 0.31
C ALA A 366 -20.88 -2.14 1.42
N GLY A 367 -20.30 -3.30 1.24
CA GLY A 367 -19.17 -3.77 2.01
C GLY A 367 -18.02 -2.82 1.70
N THR A 368 -17.27 -2.43 2.73
CA THR A 368 -16.09 -1.60 2.70
C THR A 368 -15.31 -1.85 1.40
N PRO A 369 -15.10 -0.83 0.57
CA PRO A 369 -14.34 -1.02 -0.67
C PRO A 369 -12.97 -1.55 -0.29
N ALA A 370 -12.57 -2.63 -0.93
CA ALA A 370 -11.17 -3.03 -0.96
C ALA A 370 -10.38 -1.78 -1.31
N GLN A 371 -9.42 -1.40 -0.48
CA GLN A 371 -8.56 -0.26 -0.71
C GLN A 371 -7.84 -0.49 -2.04
N THR A 372 -8.43 0.09 -3.10
CA THR A 372 -7.68 0.35 -4.32
C THR A 372 -6.61 1.35 -3.93
N PHE A 373 -5.37 0.94 -3.99
CA PHE A 373 -4.25 1.85 -4.08
C PHE A 373 -4.45 2.65 -5.37
N GLU A 374 -5.05 3.83 -5.23
CA GLU A 374 -5.01 4.84 -6.27
C GLU A 374 -3.55 5.28 -6.37
N GLY A 375 -2.88 4.76 -7.39
CA GLY A 375 -1.67 5.39 -7.89
C GLY A 375 -2.06 6.80 -8.35
N ASP A 376 -1.28 7.80 -7.92
CA ASP A 376 -1.42 9.20 -8.31
C ASP A 376 -1.49 9.30 -9.84
N GLY A 377 -2.72 9.27 -10.37
CA GLY A 377 -3.02 9.60 -11.74
C GLY A 377 -2.99 11.12 -11.90
N GLU A 378 -2.15 11.58 -12.79
CA GLU A 378 -2.07 12.96 -13.26
C GLU A 378 -3.47 13.56 -13.41
N GLU A 379 -3.74 14.65 -12.66
CA GLU A 379 -4.93 15.46 -12.83
C GLU A 379 -4.98 15.99 -14.26
N ALA A 380 -5.89 15.46 -15.06
CA ALA A 380 -6.25 16.03 -16.35
C ALA A 380 -6.79 17.45 -16.14
N VAL A 381 -6.04 18.42 -16.59
CA VAL A 381 -6.42 19.84 -16.61
C VAL A 381 -7.64 20.01 -17.50
N ASP A 382 -8.81 20.16 -16.89
CA ASP A 382 -10.09 20.43 -17.56
C ASP A 382 -10.06 21.84 -18.17
N SER A 383 -9.67 21.94 -19.44
CA SER A 383 -9.71 23.18 -20.19
C SER A 383 -11.12 23.44 -20.72
N LYS A 384 -11.93 24.15 -19.95
CA LYS A 384 -13.21 24.70 -20.42
C LYS A 384 -12.96 25.73 -21.57
N PRO A 385 -13.64 25.62 -22.72
CA PRO A 385 -13.48 26.57 -23.81
C PRO A 385 -14.06 27.94 -23.45
N ARG A 386 -13.22 28.96 -23.42
CA ARG A 386 -13.63 30.36 -23.26
C ARG A 386 -14.46 30.79 -24.45
N ARG A 387 -15.73 31.11 -24.25
CA ARG A 387 -16.62 31.78 -25.21
C ARG A 387 -15.99 33.10 -25.66
N ARG A 388 -15.73 33.22 -26.97
CA ARG A 388 -15.39 34.48 -27.65
C ARG A 388 -16.60 35.41 -27.60
N GLY A 389 -16.52 36.47 -26.80
CA GLY A 389 -17.40 37.64 -26.89
C GLY A 389 -16.91 38.60 -27.96
N ARG A 390 -17.76 38.82 -28.95
CA ARG A 390 -17.63 39.87 -30.02
C ARG A 390 -18.02 41.23 -29.43
N ARG A 391 -17.16 42.24 -29.63
CA ARG A 391 -17.46 43.67 -29.79
C ARG A 391 -16.11 44.37 -29.89
N GLY A 392 -15.73 45.06 -30.93
CA GLY A 392 -16.39 46.09 -31.71
C GLY A 392 -15.70 47.40 -31.44
N GLY A 393 -15.01 47.98 -32.45
CA GLY A 393 -14.92 49.41 -32.52
C GLY A 393 -13.52 50.08 -32.41
N ARG A 394 -12.86 50.23 -33.54
CA ARG A 394 -12.43 51.52 -34.13
C ARG A 394 -11.32 52.38 -33.48
N ARG A 395 -10.32 52.60 -34.30
CA ARG A 395 -9.66 53.86 -34.75
C ARG A 395 -8.32 54.23 -34.13
N ARG A 396 -7.40 54.28 -35.14
CA ARG A 396 -6.48 55.38 -35.51
C ARG A 396 -5.35 55.69 -34.51
N SER A 397 -4.17 55.89 -34.89
CA SER A 397 -3.39 56.31 -36.07
C SER A 397 -1.99 56.67 -35.57
N ALA A 398 -1.07 56.40 -36.47
CA ALA A 398 0.06 57.21 -36.79
C ALA A 398 1.28 57.26 -35.90
N ALA A 399 2.31 56.70 -36.43
CA ALA A 399 3.42 57.35 -37.02
C ALA A 399 4.67 57.47 -36.15
N LYS A 400 5.68 56.95 -36.72
CA LYS A 400 6.99 57.50 -37.16
C LYS A 400 8.13 57.16 -36.16
N ALA A 401 9.00 56.29 -36.60
CA ALA A 401 10.16 56.50 -37.42
C ALA A 401 11.41 56.96 -36.70
N ALA A 402 12.45 56.26 -37.01
CA ALA A 402 13.85 56.63 -37.10
C ALA A 402 14.68 56.21 -35.86
N ALA A 403 15.52 55.25 -35.99
CA ALA A 403 16.81 55.23 -36.69
C ALA A 403 17.97 55.63 -35.79
N THR A 404 18.90 54.76 -35.84
CA THR A 404 20.38 54.86 -35.90
C THR A 404 21.13 54.81 -34.59
N GLU A 405 21.92 53.77 -34.57
CA GLU A 405 23.41 53.69 -34.68
C GLU A 405 24.15 53.87 -33.36
N SER A 406 24.88 52.87 -33.09
CA SER A 406 26.32 52.61 -33.02
C SER A 406 26.92 52.67 -31.64
N ALA A 407 27.56 51.57 -31.36
CA ALA A 407 28.95 51.38 -31.01
C ALA A 407 29.43 51.96 -29.66
N GLU A 408 29.76 51.14 -28.74
CA GLU A 408 31.08 50.69 -28.27
C GLU A 408 30.88 49.54 -27.24
#